data_febad5b34b9ef0d1951cabb465a23e74
#
_entry.id   febad5b34b9ef0d1951cabb465a23e74
#
_cell.length_a   1.000
_cell.length_b   1.000
_cell.length_c   1.000
_cell.angle_alpha   90.00
_cell.angle_beta   90.00
_cell.angle_gamma   90.00
#
_symmetry.space_group_name_H-M   'P 1'
#
loop_
_entity.id
_entity.type
_entity.pdbx_description
1 polymer ?
#
loop_
_entity_poly.entity_id
_entity_poly.type
_entity_poly.pdbx_seq_one_letter_code
_entity_poly.pdbx_strand_id
1 'polypeptide(L)'
;NGVFWILRTGAPWRDLPPDYGKWGSVHQRFRRWRDKGIWEKILEALIDDPDYEWLMIDASHCKVHPHAAGAKGGNQDMARTKGGSTPRFTLPWIRLVCRSELLSQMAHRADCKEAIHLIEGIDAQNLLADRGYDTSEIVAFALSAGINVVIPPKKNRKEQREYDRYLYKIRHLVENAFLWLKRWRGIATRYAKNSSSFLSAVHIRCIAIWLAVLA
;
A
#
# COMPACT_ATOMS: atom_id res chain seq x y z
N ASN A 1 11.11 11.75 -14.79
CA ASN A 1 11.33 10.58 -15.67
C ASN A 1 12.37 9.60 -15.09
N GLY A 2 13.60 10.04 -14.69
CA GLY A 2 14.63 9.12 -14.20
C GLY A 2 14.26 8.30 -12.97
N VAL A 3 13.51 8.87 -12.01
CA VAL A 3 13.00 8.12 -10.85
C VAL A 3 12.01 7.03 -11.29
N PHE A 4 11.12 7.36 -12.23
CA PHE A 4 10.18 6.38 -12.81
C PHE A 4 10.93 5.22 -13.47
N TRP A 5 11.98 5.52 -14.24
CA TRP A 5 12.81 4.50 -14.87
C TRP A 5 13.44 3.55 -13.85
N ILE A 6 14.07 4.08 -12.80
CA ILE A 6 14.67 3.29 -11.71
C ILE A 6 13.63 2.40 -11.03
N LEU A 7 12.48 2.95 -10.66
CA LEU A 7 11.45 2.19 -9.95
C LEU A 7 10.78 1.15 -10.84
N ARG A 8 10.60 1.45 -12.12
CA ARG A 8 10.01 0.52 -13.10
C ARG A 8 10.94 -0.66 -13.36
N THR A 9 12.22 -0.40 -13.58
CA THR A 9 13.21 -1.42 -13.93
C THR A 9 13.78 -2.16 -12.72
N GLY A 10 13.78 -1.54 -11.54
CA GLY A 10 14.48 -2.03 -10.35
C GLY A 10 16.00 -1.97 -10.45
N ALA A 11 16.53 -1.21 -11.40
CA ALA A 11 17.97 -1.05 -11.60
C ALA A 11 18.62 -0.26 -10.45
N PRO A 12 19.92 -0.48 -10.19
CA PRO A 12 20.70 0.37 -9.29
C PRO A 12 20.68 1.82 -9.77
N TRP A 13 20.71 2.79 -8.84
CA TRP A 13 20.73 4.21 -9.19
C TRP A 13 21.88 4.59 -10.11
N ARG A 14 23.04 3.93 -9.98
CA ARG A 14 24.23 4.17 -10.80
C ARG A 14 24.06 3.78 -12.27
N ASP A 15 23.09 2.92 -12.56
CA ASP A 15 22.80 2.43 -13.92
C ASP A 15 21.74 3.29 -14.62
N LEU A 16 21.40 4.46 -14.06
CA LEU A 16 20.48 5.39 -14.69
C LEU A 16 21.05 5.86 -16.03
N PRO A 17 20.30 5.71 -17.17
CA PRO A 17 20.76 6.18 -18.46
C PRO A 17 21.08 7.67 -18.46
N PRO A 18 22.13 8.10 -19.18
CA PRO A 18 22.57 9.51 -19.24
C PRO A 18 21.46 10.48 -19.70
N ASP A 19 20.53 10.03 -20.54
CA ASP A 19 19.39 10.82 -21.02
C ASP A 19 18.51 11.38 -19.90
N TYR A 20 18.49 10.74 -18.74
CA TYR A 20 17.79 11.21 -17.54
C TYR A 20 18.64 12.11 -16.65
N GLY A 21 19.90 12.39 -17.06
CA GLY A 21 20.85 13.19 -16.32
C GLY A 21 21.71 12.40 -15.32
N LYS A 22 22.53 13.08 -14.55
CA LYS A 22 23.45 12.46 -13.59
C LYS A 22 22.66 11.72 -12.50
N TRP A 23 22.91 10.42 -12.33
CA TRP A 23 22.21 9.57 -11.35
C TRP A 23 22.23 10.16 -9.94
N GLY A 24 23.37 10.75 -9.50
CA GLY A 24 23.49 11.36 -8.17
C GLY A 24 22.53 12.52 -7.96
N SER A 25 22.33 13.38 -8.96
CA SER A 25 21.40 14.51 -8.90
C SER A 25 19.94 14.03 -8.85
N VAL A 26 19.61 13.01 -9.64
CA VAL A 26 18.25 12.42 -9.65
C VAL A 26 17.94 11.73 -8.32
N HIS A 27 18.88 10.95 -7.79
CA HIS A 27 18.76 10.31 -6.49
C HIS A 27 18.65 11.32 -5.34
N GLN A 28 19.45 12.39 -5.37
CA GLN A 28 19.39 13.45 -4.36
C GLN A 28 18.04 14.17 -4.40
N ARG A 29 17.48 14.44 -5.58
CA ARG A 29 16.16 15.02 -5.73
C ARG A 29 15.07 14.08 -5.19
N PHE A 30 15.12 12.79 -5.51
CA PHE A 30 14.22 11.78 -4.97
C PHE A 30 14.23 11.80 -3.43
N ARG A 31 15.42 11.77 -2.81
CA ARG A 31 15.56 11.84 -1.35
C ARG A 31 14.99 13.13 -0.76
N ARG A 32 15.35 14.28 -1.33
CA ARG A 32 14.85 15.57 -0.86
C ARG A 32 13.34 15.69 -0.95
N TRP A 33 12.72 15.15 -2.00
CA TRP A 33 11.26 15.15 -2.16
C TRP A 33 10.59 14.16 -1.21
N ARG A 34 11.20 13.01 -0.95
CA ARG A 34 10.79 12.10 0.11
C ARG A 34 10.78 12.79 1.47
N ASP A 35 11.90 13.40 1.85
CA ASP A 35 12.08 14.01 3.18
C ASP A 35 11.13 15.20 3.41
N LYS A 36 10.67 15.83 2.34
CA LYS A 36 9.68 16.93 2.35
C LYS A 36 8.23 16.48 2.15
N GLY A 37 7.95 15.19 2.01
CA GLY A 37 6.60 14.66 1.77
C GLY A 37 6.00 15.09 0.41
N ILE A 38 6.83 15.51 -0.57
CA ILE A 38 6.32 16.05 -1.84
C ILE A 38 5.62 14.98 -2.66
N TRP A 39 6.11 13.73 -2.63
CA TRP A 39 5.48 12.65 -3.39
C TRP A 39 4.06 12.34 -2.92
N GLU A 40 3.84 12.41 -1.60
CA GLU A 40 2.52 12.26 -0.99
C GLU A 40 1.60 13.41 -1.40
N LYS A 41 2.04 14.66 -1.26
CA LYS A 41 1.27 15.84 -1.67
C LYS A 41 0.89 15.86 -3.15
N ILE A 42 1.77 15.35 -4.04
CA ILE A 42 1.43 15.20 -5.46
C ILE A 42 0.32 14.16 -5.65
N LEU A 43 0.39 13.05 -4.92
CA LEU A 43 -0.64 12.03 -4.98
C LEU A 43 -1.97 12.57 -4.46
N GLU A 44 -1.98 13.22 -3.31
CA GLU A 44 -3.16 13.87 -2.73
C GLU A 44 -3.80 14.87 -3.71
N ALA A 45 -2.98 15.72 -4.36
CA ALA A 45 -3.47 16.69 -5.32
C ALA A 45 -4.03 16.06 -6.62
N LEU A 46 -3.68 14.82 -6.95
CA LEU A 46 -4.26 14.08 -8.07
C LEU A 46 -5.59 13.41 -7.71
N ILE A 47 -5.86 13.28 -6.42
CA ILE A 47 -7.03 12.61 -5.85
C ILE A 47 -8.02 13.69 -5.38
N ASP A 48 -8.44 14.59 -6.25
CA ASP A 48 -9.11 15.85 -5.88
C ASP A 48 -10.55 15.66 -5.34
N ASP A 49 -11.22 14.55 -5.66
CA ASP A 49 -12.58 14.24 -5.15
C ASP A 49 -12.75 12.73 -4.92
N PRO A 50 -12.40 12.23 -3.72
CA PRO A 50 -12.48 10.81 -3.44
C PRO A 50 -13.92 10.34 -3.31
N ASP A 51 -14.31 9.37 -4.14
CA ASP A 51 -15.53 8.62 -3.99
C ASP A 51 -15.36 7.56 -2.89
N TYR A 52 -15.93 7.81 -1.73
CA TYR A 52 -15.86 6.93 -0.55
C TYR A 52 -16.97 5.86 -0.49
N GLU A 53 -17.62 5.53 -1.61
CA GLU A 53 -18.65 4.49 -1.64
C GLU A 53 -18.11 3.17 -1.07
N TRP A 54 -16.87 2.79 -1.42
CA TRP A 54 -16.26 1.54 -0.97
C TRP A 54 -14.86 1.75 -0.41
N LEU A 55 -14.68 1.41 0.85
CA LEU A 55 -13.36 1.31 1.48
C LEU A 55 -12.89 -0.15 1.43
N MET A 56 -11.84 -0.44 0.68
CA MET A 56 -11.28 -1.78 0.56
C MET A 56 -9.96 -1.86 1.33
N ILE A 57 -9.88 -2.83 2.26
CA ILE A 57 -8.67 -3.08 3.03
C ILE A 57 -8.16 -4.49 2.71
N ASP A 58 -6.91 -4.56 2.28
CA ASP A 58 -6.21 -5.83 2.06
C ASP A 58 -4.70 -5.64 2.28
N ALA A 59 -3.95 -6.72 2.46
CA ALA A 59 -2.51 -6.70 2.65
C ALA A 59 -1.78 -7.49 1.57
N SER A 60 -0.68 -6.97 1.11
CA SER A 60 0.13 -7.65 0.12
C SER A 60 1.61 -7.70 0.50
N HIS A 61 2.23 -8.86 0.33
CA HIS A 61 3.65 -9.07 0.62
C HIS A 61 4.54 -8.59 -0.53
N CYS A 62 5.61 -7.86 -0.21
CA CYS A 62 6.71 -7.60 -1.13
C CYS A 62 7.94 -8.40 -0.74
N LYS A 63 8.64 -8.94 -1.74
CA LYS A 63 9.94 -9.54 -1.51
C LYS A 63 10.95 -8.47 -1.14
N VAL A 64 11.93 -8.83 -0.29
CA VAL A 64 13.03 -7.93 0.04
C VAL A 64 14.30 -8.48 -0.56
N HIS A 65 14.97 -7.62 -1.28
CA HIS A 65 16.28 -7.94 -1.79
C HIS A 65 17.31 -7.92 -0.65
N PRO A 66 18.31 -8.81 -0.61
CA PRO A 66 19.34 -8.80 0.42
C PRO A 66 20.02 -7.43 0.62
N HIS A 67 20.17 -6.65 -0.45
CA HIS A 67 20.74 -5.30 -0.39
C HIS A 67 19.90 -4.29 0.39
N ALA A 68 18.62 -4.57 0.66
CA ALA A 68 17.77 -3.73 1.48
C ALA A 68 17.99 -3.93 2.98
N ALA A 69 18.66 -5.00 3.39
CA ALA A 69 19.00 -5.25 4.79
C ALA A 69 20.10 -4.30 5.31
N GLY A 70 20.16 -4.12 6.63
CA GLY A 70 21.25 -3.40 7.29
C GLY A 70 21.16 -1.88 7.22
N ALA A 71 19.95 -1.30 7.22
CA ALA A 71 19.78 0.12 7.42
C ALA A 71 20.16 0.53 8.84
N LYS A 72 20.78 1.71 9.00
CA LYS A 72 20.93 2.33 10.32
C LYS A 72 19.55 2.81 10.79
N GLY A 73 19.17 2.53 12.02
CA GLY A 73 17.88 2.97 12.59
C GLY A 73 16.84 1.87 12.76
N GLY A 74 17.24 0.62 12.93
CA GLY A 74 16.36 -0.49 13.33
C GLY A 74 15.81 -1.30 12.16
N ASN A 75 14.72 -2.02 12.43
CA ASN A 75 14.17 -3.05 11.57
C ASN A 75 13.59 -2.55 10.23
N GLN A 76 13.33 -1.26 10.09
CA GLN A 76 12.79 -0.66 8.86
C GLN A 76 11.58 -1.41 8.28
N ASP A 77 10.69 -1.86 9.14
CA ASP A 77 9.46 -2.57 8.79
C ASP A 77 9.72 -3.92 8.10
N MET A 78 10.74 -4.64 8.55
CA MET A 78 11.12 -5.92 8.00
C MET A 78 10.71 -7.08 8.92
N ALA A 79 9.88 -8.03 8.44
CA ALA A 79 9.50 -9.23 9.17
C ALA A 79 10.02 -10.50 8.49
N ARG A 80 10.40 -11.50 9.27
CA ARG A 80 10.71 -12.84 8.76
C ARG A 80 9.43 -13.66 8.70
N THR A 81 9.19 -14.33 7.58
CA THR A 81 8.10 -15.31 7.47
C THR A 81 8.57 -16.71 7.85
N LYS A 82 7.65 -17.56 8.29
CA LYS A 82 7.91 -18.94 8.68
C LYS A 82 8.46 -19.85 7.55
N GLY A 83 8.53 -19.39 6.33
CA GLY A 83 8.85 -20.19 5.14
C GLY A 83 10.26 -20.05 4.57
N GLY A 84 11.26 -19.60 5.32
CA GLY A 84 12.64 -19.63 4.86
C GLY A 84 13.46 -18.36 5.05
N SER A 85 14.73 -18.43 4.62
CA SER A 85 15.79 -17.45 4.82
C SER A 85 15.67 -16.16 3.98
N THR A 86 14.60 -15.96 3.23
CA THR A 86 14.34 -14.72 2.51
C THR A 86 13.45 -13.81 3.37
N PRO A 87 13.90 -12.62 3.72
CA PRO A 87 13.03 -11.66 4.40
C PRO A 87 11.83 -11.38 3.50
N ARG A 88 10.64 -11.73 3.94
CA ARG A 88 9.40 -11.32 3.29
C ARG A 88 8.87 -10.15 4.09
N PHE A 89 8.60 -9.07 3.41
CA PHE A 89 7.90 -7.95 4.00
C PHE A 89 6.45 -8.07 3.68
N THR A 90 5.68 -7.86 4.69
CA THR A 90 4.31 -7.43 4.52
C THR A 90 4.39 -5.97 4.18
N LEU A 91 3.98 -5.58 2.99
CA LEU A 91 3.61 -4.19 2.79
C LEU A 91 2.50 -3.92 3.79
N PRO A 92 2.65 -2.89 4.58
CA PRO A 92 1.53 -2.38 5.28
C PRO A 92 0.49 -1.99 4.24
N TRP A 93 -0.69 -2.27 4.54
CA TRP A 93 -1.94 -1.85 4.02
C TRP A 93 -1.88 -0.81 2.89
N ILE A 94 -2.32 -1.19 1.75
CA ILE A 94 -2.78 -0.25 0.74
C ILE A 94 -4.27 -0.13 0.97
N ARG A 95 -4.67 1.03 1.44
CA ARG A 95 -6.02 1.48 1.43
C ARG A 95 -6.35 1.80 -0.02
N LEU A 96 -7.19 1.02 -0.63
CA LEU A 96 -7.79 1.34 -1.91
C LEU A 96 -9.21 1.80 -1.62
N VAL A 97 -9.43 3.09 -1.74
CA VAL A 97 -10.76 3.62 -1.93
C VAL A 97 -11.04 3.58 -3.42
N CYS A 98 -12.11 2.94 -3.82
CA CYS A 98 -12.43 2.77 -5.23
C CYS A 98 -12.62 4.16 -5.86
N ARG A 99 -11.80 4.46 -6.81
CA ARG A 99 -11.59 5.67 -7.61
C ARG A 99 -10.59 6.70 -7.11
N SER A 100 -10.25 6.82 -5.85
CA SER A 100 -9.53 8.03 -5.46
C SER A 100 -8.33 7.92 -4.52
N GLU A 101 -8.17 6.93 -3.65
CA GLU A 101 -7.04 6.96 -2.73
C GLU A 101 -6.27 5.66 -2.61
N LEU A 102 -4.98 5.73 -2.94
CA LEU A 102 -3.98 4.74 -2.60
C LEU A 102 -3.15 5.31 -1.46
N LEU A 103 -3.63 5.18 -0.24
CA LEU A 103 -2.85 5.52 0.94
C LEU A 103 -2.04 4.31 1.39
N SER A 104 -0.75 4.48 1.48
CA SER A 104 0.17 3.50 1.99
C SER A 104 0.55 3.90 3.41
N GLN A 105 0.06 3.18 4.40
CA GLN A 105 0.58 3.24 5.76
C GLN A 105 1.38 1.96 6.04
N MET A 106 2.47 2.08 6.78
CA MET A 106 3.33 0.96 7.09
C MET A 106 2.99 0.43 8.48
N ALA A 107 2.52 -0.82 8.58
CA ALA A 107 2.19 -1.45 9.84
C ALA A 107 3.14 -2.60 10.20
N HIS A 108 3.57 -2.62 11.45
CA HIS A 108 4.51 -3.60 12.00
C HIS A 108 3.87 -4.82 12.63
N ARG A 109 2.56 -4.85 12.82
CA ARG A 109 1.84 -5.86 13.60
C ARG A 109 0.63 -6.39 12.87
N ALA A 110 0.13 -7.54 13.38
CA ALA A 110 -1.00 -8.25 12.84
C ALA A 110 -2.07 -7.32 12.27
N ASP A 111 -2.38 -7.60 11.06
CA ASP A 111 -3.22 -6.88 10.12
C ASP A 111 -4.48 -6.22 10.73
N CYS A 112 -5.08 -6.87 11.73
CA CYS A 112 -6.31 -6.41 12.36
C CYS A 112 -6.15 -5.20 13.28
N LYS A 113 -4.98 -4.97 13.91
CA LYS A 113 -4.80 -3.88 14.88
C LYS A 113 -4.66 -2.51 14.21
N GLU A 114 -4.08 -2.50 13.05
CA GLU A 114 -3.89 -1.27 12.26
C GLU A 114 -5.12 -0.92 11.42
N ALA A 115 -6.02 -1.88 11.19
CA ALA A 115 -7.21 -1.67 10.38
C ALA A 115 -8.10 -0.55 10.93
N ILE A 116 -8.22 -0.41 12.24
CA ILE A 116 -9.02 0.64 12.88
C ILE A 116 -8.45 2.02 12.53
N HIS A 117 -7.13 2.21 12.64
CA HIS A 117 -6.49 3.48 12.27
C HIS A 117 -6.64 3.82 10.79
N LEU A 118 -6.80 2.79 9.95
CA LEU A 118 -7.03 2.99 8.52
C LEU A 118 -8.47 3.40 8.19
N ILE A 119 -9.43 3.02 9.02
CA ILE A 119 -10.85 3.34 8.85
C ILE A 119 -11.17 4.69 9.50
N GLU A 120 -10.42 5.04 10.55
CA GLU A 120 -10.66 6.25 11.34
C GLU A 120 -10.61 7.52 10.47
N GLY A 121 -11.65 8.34 10.59
CA GLY A 121 -11.75 9.60 9.86
C GLY A 121 -12.16 9.50 8.40
N ILE A 122 -12.61 8.29 7.93
CA ILE A 122 -13.15 8.12 6.58
C ILE A 122 -14.65 7.99 6.63
N ASP A 123 -15.27 8.82 5.83
CA ASP A 123 -16.71 8.77 5.56
C ASP A 123 -16.98 7.80 4.39
N ALA A 124 -16.87 6.49 4.66
CA ALA A 124 -17.12 5.44 3.68
C ALA A 124 -18.49 4.80 3.91
N GLN A 125 -19.19 4.43 2.83
CA GLN A 125 -20.47 3.73 2.96
C GLN A 125 -20.27 2.25 3.29
N ASN A 126 -19.27 1.61 2.70
CA ASN A 126 -19.03 0.17 2.84
C ASN A 126 -17.54 -0.13 3.12
N LEU A 127 -17.30 -1.05 4.06
CA LEU A 127 -15.97 -1.60 4.35
C LEU A 127 -15.87 -3.03 3.81
N LEU A 128 -15.04 -3.22 2.78
CA LEU A 128 -14.77 -4.51 2.17
C LEU A 128 -13.38 -5.00 2.61
N ALA A 129 -13.34 -6.16 3.26
CA ALA A 129 -12.07 -6.79 3.62
C ALA A 129 -12.20 -8.32 3.62
N ASP A 130 -11.05 -9.02 3.68
CA ASP A 130 -11.06 -10.47 3.74
C ASP A 130 -11.51 -10.97 5.14
N ARG A 131 -11.70 -12.29 5.24
CA ARG A 131 -12.10 -12.94 6.49
C ARG A 131 -11.09 -12.76 7.62
N GLY A 132 -9.84 -12.47 7.33
CA GLY A 132 -8.81 -12.19 8.32
C GLY A 132 -9.18 -11.01 9.21
N TYR A 133 -9.88 -10.04 8.63
CA TYR A 133 -10.33 -8.79 9.30
C TYR A 133 -11.61 -8.93 10.09
N ASP A 134 -12.26 -10.09 10.10
CA ASP A 134 -13.44 -10.35 10.91
C ASP A 134 -13.08 -10.45 12.40
N THR A 135 -12.80 -9.31 13.02
CA THR A 135 -12.65 -9.17 14.47
C THR A 135 -13.81 -8.35 15.02
N SER A 136 -14.17 -8.63 16.28
CA SER A 136 -15.27 -7.88 16.91
C SER A 136 -14.95 -6.38 17.03
N GLU A 137 -13.69 -6.04 17.23
CA GLU A 137 -13.20 -4.66 17.32
C GLU A 137 -13.39 -3.89 16.01
N ILE A 138 -12.95 -4.46 14.87
CA ILE A 138 -13.09 -3.83 13.55
C ILE A 138 -14.56 -3.68 13.18
N VAL A 139 -15.35 -4.74 13.40
CA VAL A 139 -16.78 -4.72 13.07
C VAL A 139 -17.51 -3.68 13.93
N ALA A 140 -17.27 -3.65 15.23
CA ALA A 140 -17.90 -2.67 16.12
C ALA A 140 -17.49 -1.24 15.76
N PHE A 141 -16.21 -1.00 15.46
CA PHE A 141 -15.71 0.31 15.06
C PHE A 141 -16.37 0.78 13.74
N ALA A 142 -16.39 -0.05 12.71
CA ALA A 142 -17.00 0.29 11.43
C ALA A 142 -18.49 0.61 11.58
N LEU A 143 -19.24 -0.23 12.33
CA LEU A 143 -20.66 0.02 12.60
C LEU A 143 -20.90 1.30 13.40
N SER A 144 -20.05 1.62 14.39
CA SER A 144 -20.14 2.88 15.15
C SER A 144 -19.84 4.10 14.30
N ALA A 145 -19.06 3.96 13.25
CA ALA A 145 -18.79 4.99 12.25
C ALA A 145 -19.86 5.06 11.13
N GLY A 146 -20.94 4.27 11.22
CA GLY A 146 -21.99 4.23 10.20
C GLY A 146 -21.62 3.47 8.93
N ILE A 147 -20.50 2.73 8.93
CA ILE A 147 -19.97 2.03 7.76
C ILE A 147 -20.56 0.61 7.70
N ASN A 148 -21.15 0.24 6.59
CA ASN A 148 -21.65 -1.12 6.36
C ASN A 148 -20.50 -2.12 6.21
N VAL A 149 -20.53 -3.24 6.95
CA VAL A 149 -19.45 -4.21 7.01
C VAL A 149 -19.65 -5.35 6.03
N VAL A 150 -18.88 -5.37 4.95
CA VAL A 150 -18.88 -6.40 3.92
C VAL A 150 -17.66 -7.32 4.09
N ILE A 151 -17.59 -7.99 5.24
CA ILE A 151 -16.52 -8.91 5.61
C ILE A 151 -17.14 -10.29 5.91
N PRO A 152 -16.69 -11.36 5.24
CA PRO A 152 -17.18 -12.72 5.53
C PRO A 152 -16.84 -13.12 6.97
N PRO A 153 -17.78 -13.65 7.75
CA PRO A 153 -17.48 -14.09 9.12
C PRO A 153 -16.52 -15.27 9.14
N LYS A 154 -15.70 -15.35 10.18
CA LYS A 154 -14.84 -16.50 10.43
C LYS A 154 -15.70 -17.74 10.71
N LYS A 155 -15.25 -18.91 10.23
CA LYS A 155 -15.99 -20.18 10.39
C LYS A 155 -16.27 -20.55 11.86
N ASN A 156 -15.37 -20.13 12.76
CA ASN A 156 -15.45 -20.41 14.21
C ASN A 156 -16.18 -19.31 14.99
N ARG A 157 -16.78 -18.32 14.33
CA ARG A 157 -17.57 -17.29 15.00
C ARG A 157 -18.87 -17.91 15.55
N LYS A 158 -19.21 -17.63 16.82
CA LYS A 158 -20.42 -18.14 17.45
C LYS A 158 -21.68 -17.65 16.75
N GLU A 159 -21.71 -16.36 16.42
CA GLU A 159 -22.79 -15.73 15.68
C GLU A 159 -22.31 -15.41 14.27
N GLN A 160 -22.91 -16.07 13.29
CA GLN A 160 -22.61 -15.82 11.88
C GLN A 160 -23.36 -14.57 11.44
N ARG A 161 -22.62 -13.62 10.90
CA ARG A 161 -23.19 -12.37 10.38
C ARG A 161 -23.46 -12.52 8.89
N GLU A 162 -24.61 -12.06 8.45
CA GLU A 162 -24.87 -11.87 7.03
C GLU A 162 -24.05 -10.70 6.49
N TYR A 163 -23.66 -10.77 5.25
CA TYR A 163 -22.95 -9.73 4.53
C TYR A 163 -23.35 -9.75 3.06
N ASP A 164 -23.23 -8.63 2.37
CA ASP A 164 -23.54 -8.53 0.95
C ASP A 164 -22.48 -9.30 0.12
N ARG A 165 -22.91 -10.45 -0.42
CA ARG A 165 -22.05 -11.31 -1.25
C ARG A 165 -21.78 -10.71 -2.63
N TYR A 166 -22.65 -9.85 -3.12
CA TYR A 166 -22.47 -9.18 -4.41
C TYR A 166 -21.41 -8.11 -4.28
N LEU A 167 -21.52 -7.22 -3.30
CA LEU A 167 -20.48 -6.23 -3.00
C LEU A 167 -19.15 -6.90 -2.66
N TYR A 168 -19.16 -8.01 -1.94
CA TYR A 168 -17.92 -8.71 -1.62
C TYR A 168 -17.13 -9.16 -2.86
N LYS A 169 -17.80 -9.47 -3.97
CA LYS A 169 -17.12 -9.82 -5.24
C LYS A 169 -16.27 -8.67 -5.78
N ILE A 170 -16.65 -7.43 -5.51
CA ILE A 170 -15.90 -6.24 -5.95
C ILE A 170 -14.52 -6.16 -5.29
N ARG A 171 -14.29 -6.88 -4.18
CA ARG A 171 -12.99 -6.94 -3.50
C ARG A 171 -11.81 -7.34 -4.41
N HIS A 172 -12.07 -8.06 -5.52
CA HIS A 172 -11.01 -8.36 -6.50
C HIS A 172 -10.31 -7.11 -7.06
N LEU A 173 -10.92 -5.93 -6.97
CA LEU A 173 -10.33 -4.68 -7.43
C LEU A 173 -9.08 -4.31 -6.61
N VAL A 174 -9.07 -4.57 -5.30
CA VAL A 174 -7.88 -4.34 -4.47
C VAL A 174 -6.75 -5.30 -4.83
N GLU A 175 -7.07 -6.55 -5.17
CA GLU A 175 -6.08 -7.52 -5.66
C GLU A 175 -5.46 -7.06 -6.98
N ASN A 176 -6.30 -6.58 -7.91
CA ASN A 176 -5.84 -6.01 -9.18
C ASN A 176 -4.94 -4.78 -8.96
N ALA A 177 -5.27 -3.92 -8.00
CA ALA A 177 -4.44 -2.76 -7.67
C ALA A 177 -3.05 -3.17 -7.19
N PHE A 178 -2.95 -4.21 -6.34
CA PHE A 178 -1.65 -4.77 -5.95
C PHE A 178 -0.87 -5.34 -7.15
N LEU A 179 -1.55 -6.01 -8.07
CA LEU A 179 -0.90 -6.48 -9.30
C LEU A 179 -0.37 -5.31 -10.13
N TRP A 180 -1.12 -4.23 -10.25
CA TRP A 180 -0.69 -3.03 -10.96
C TRP A 180 0.51 -2.35 -10.30
N LEU A 181 0.52 -2.26 -8.98
CA LEU A 181 1.67 -1.74 -8.23
C LEU A 181 2.93 -2.58 -8.49
N LYS A 182 2.79 -3.91 -8.38
CA LYS A 182 3.90 -4.86 -8.52
C LYS A 182 4.41 -5.04 -9.96
N ARG A 183 3.76 -4.45 -10.96
CA ARG A 183 4.33 -4.37 -12.32
C ARG A 183 5.67 -3.64 -12.36
N TRP A 184 5.92 -2.75 -11.41
CA TRP A 184 7.22 -2.13 -11.26
C TRP A 184 8.13 -2.98 -10.35
N ARG A 185 9.31 -3.36 -10.88
CA ARG A 185 10.24 -4.24 -10.17
C ARG A 185 10.72 -3.64 -8.84
N GLY A 186 10.90 -2.31 -8.78
CA GLY A 186 11.26 -1.61 -7.55
C GLY A 186 10.19 -1.66 -6.45
N ILE A 187 8.93 -1.99 -6.82
CA ILE A 187 7.82 -2.22 -5.89
C ILE A 187 7.67 -3.72 -5.60
N ALA A 188 7.69 -4.57 -6.63
CA ALA A 188 7.56 -6.02 -6.48
C ALA A 188 8.68 -6.61 -5.59
N THR A 189 9.87 -6.01 -5.68
CA THR A 189 11.02 -6.33 -4.83
C THR A 189 11.58 -5.05 -4.22
N ARG A 190 11.56 -4.96 -2.91
CA ARG A 190 12.10 -3.81 -2.20
C ARG A 190 13.61 -3.85 -2.19
N TYR A 191 14.24 -2.88 -2.86
CA TYR A 191 15.69 -2.63 -2.81
C TYR A 191 16.03 -1.50 -1.83
N ALA A 192 15.04 -0.67 -1.49
CA ALA A 192 15.23 0.46 -0.59
C ALA A 192 15.50 0.01 0.85
N LYS A 193 16.60 0.47 1.44
CA LYS A 193 16.95 0.16 2.83
C LYS A 193 15.96 0.79 3.82
N ASN A 194 15.57 2.05 3.57
CA ASN A 194 14.68 2.79 4.47
C ASN A 194 13.21 2.61 4.06
N SER A 195 12.33 2.46 5.06
CA SER A 195 10.88 2.37 4.87
C SER A 195 10.34 3.59 4.14
N SER A 196 10.75 4.80 4.54
CA SER A 196 10.33 6.06 3.90
C SER A 196 10.66 6.13 2.41
N SER A 197 11.81 5.56 1.98
CA SER A 197 12.17 5.50 0.56
C SER A 197 11.29 4.52 -0.20
N PHE A 198 10.91 3.41 0.43
CA PHE A 198 10.01 2.45 -0.18
C PHE A 198 8.59 3.00 -0.27
N LEU A 199 8.10 3.66 0.78
CA LEU A 199 6.81 4.34 0.78
C LEU A 199 6.72 5.39 -0.33
N SER A 200 7.74 6.24 -0.45
CA SER A 200 7.80 7.21 -1.56
C SER A 200 7.81 6.55 -2.94
N ALA A 201 8.44 5.37 -3.08
CA ALA A 201 8.39 4.61 -4.33
C ALA A 201 6.96 4.13 -4.64
N VAL A 202 6.21 3.72 -3.61
CA VAL A 202 4.79 3.36 -3.75
C VAL A 202 3.97 4.57 -4.17
N HIS A 203 4.10 5.73 -3.50
CA HIS A 203 3.40 6.96 -3.89
C HIS A 203 3.68 7.34 -5.36
N ILE A 204 4.95 7.29 -5.80
CA ILE A 204 5.32 7.56 -7.19
C ILE A 204 4.65 6.57 -8.16
N ARG A 205 4.54 5.30 -7.78
CA ARG A 205 3.84 4.32 -8.63
C ARG A 205 2.34 4.61 -8.70
N CYS A 206 1.73 5.03 -7.60
CA CYS A 206 0.32 5.46 -7.57
C CYS A 206 0.12 6.68 -8.47
N ILE A 207 0.98 7.70 -8.36
CA ILE A 207 0.99 8.85 -9.26
C ILE A 207 1.05 8.40 -10.73
N ALA A 208 1.93 7.45 -11.06
CA ALA A 208 2.04 6.93 -12.42
C ALA A 208 0.78 6.20 -12.90
N ILE A 209 0.06 5.51 -12.02
CA ILE A 209 -1.21 4.86 -12.33
C ILE A 209 -2.27 5.93 -12.60
N TRP A 210 -2.40 6.94 -11.74
CA TRP A 210 -3.36 8.03 -11.89
C TRP A 210 -3.13 8.82 -13.17
N LEU A 211 -1.89 9.20 -13.46
CA LEU A 211 -1.57 9.91 -14.71
C LEU A 211 -1.91 9.09 -15.95
N ALA A 212 -1.87 7.76 -15.89
CA ALA A 212 -2.28 6.90 -17.00
C ALA A 212 -3.81 6.74 -17.12
N VAL A 213 -4.56 7.01 -16.05
CA VAL A 213 -6.05 7.01 -16.07
C VAL A 213 -6.58 8.34 -16.58
N LEU A 214 -5.87 9.44 -16.31
CA LEU A 214 -6.26 10.80 -16.71
C LEU A 214 -5.85 11.14 -18.16
N ALA A 215 -4.98 10.34 -18.77
CA ALA A 215 -4.48 10.53 -20.14
C ALA A 215 -5.34 9.82 -21.18
#